data_9545795e8a8e7be92733927bd5655a10
#
_entry.id   9545795e8a8e7be92733927bd5655a10
#
_cell.length_a   1.000
_cell.length_b   1.000
_cell.length_c   1.000
_cell.angle_alpha   90.00
_cell.angle_beta   90.00
_cell.angle_gamma   90.00
#
_symmetry.space_group_name_H-M   'P 1'
#
loop_
_entity.id
_entity.type
_entity.pdbx_description
1 polymer ?
#
loop_
_entity_poly.entity_id
_entity_poly.type
_entity_poly.pdbx_seq_one_letter_code
_entity_poly.pdbx_strand_id
1 'polypeptide(L)' 'MFKVDPKKLDQLLEKLTSMKDVTNIYQLSGEWDLIAVVFAKDIQDLHERVEELRRMEGVKEMNVMITTRVIKSEYRYVLT' A
#
# COMPACT_ATOMS: atom_id res chain seq x y z
N MET A 1 -3.10 -0.36 4.33
CA MET A 1 -4.17 -1.24 3.80
C MET A 1 -5.29 -0.40 3.24
N PHE A 2 -5.90 -0.91 2.20
CA PHE A 2 -6.94 -0.18 1.47
C PHE A 2 -8.21 -0.99 1.33
N LYS A 3 -9.35 -0.30 1.43
CA LYS A 3 -10.61 -0.78 0.88
C LYS A 3 -10.85 -0.02 -0.41
N VAL A 4 -11.17 -0.73 -1.47
CA VAL A 4 -11.18 -0.19 -2.83
C VAL A 4 -12.53 -0.41 -3.48
N ASP A 5 -12.97 0.58 -4.26
CA ASP A 5 -14.12 0.40 -5.13
C ASP A 5 -13.77 -0.63 -6.21
N PRO A 6 -14.49 -1.76 -6.27
CA PRO A 6 -14.16 -2.81 -7.24
C PRO A 6 -14.14 -2.33 -8.70
N LYS A 7 -14.92 -1.32 -9.01
CA LYS A 7 -14.97 -0.76 -10.36
C LYS A 7 -13.72 0.04 -10.71
N LYS A 8 -12.97 0.45 -9.70
CA LYS A 8 -11.77 1.28 -9.87
C LYS A 8 -10.49 0.52 -9.57
N LEU A 9 -10.58 -0.75 -9.23
CA LEU A 9 -9.44 -1.54 -8.80
C LEU A 9 -8.30 -1.55 -9.82
N ASP A 10 -8.60 -1.81 -11.08
CA ASP A 10 -7.57 -1.91 -12.11
C ASP A 10 -6.85 -0.59 -12.32
N GLN A 11 -7.58 0.51 -12.32
CA GLN A 11 -7.01 1.84 -12.44
C GLN A 11 -6.10 2.16 -11.26
N LEU A 12 -6.55 1.82 -10.07
CA LEU A 12 -5.78 2.05 -8.85
C LEU A 12 -4.50 1.24 -8.85
N LEU A 13 -4.58 -0.04 -9.22
CA LEU A 13 -3.40 -0.90 -9.29
C LEU A 13 -2.38 -0.37 -10.29
N GLU A 14 -2.83 0.07 -11.44
CA GLU A 14 -1.96 0.66 -12.44
C GLU A 14 -1.23 1.88 -11.89
N LYS A 15 -1.96 2.75 -11.21
CA LYS A 15 -1.37 3.94 -10.61
C LYS A 15 -0.37 3.60 -9.51
N LEU A 16 -0.74 2.71 -8.59
CA LEU A 16 0.15 2.29 -7.51
C LEU A 16 1.42 1.64 -8.05
N THR A 17 1.29 0.80 -9.06
CA THR A 17 2.43 0.13 -9.67
C THR A 17 3.41 1.13 -10.29
N SER A 18 2.92 2.24 -10.79
CA SER A 18 3.76 3.27 -11.41
C SER A 18 4.48 4.14 -10.40
N MET A 19 4.09 4.10 -9.13
CA MET A 19 4.70 4.94 -8.11
C MET A 19 6.03 4.37 -7.64
N LYS A 20 7.06 5.21 -7.70
CA LYS A 20 8.42 4.81 -7.38
C LYS A 20 8.60 4.36 -5.94
N ASP A 21 7.91 5.01 -5.02
CA ASP A 21 8.05 4.75 -3.59
C ASP A 21 7.18 3.59 -3.11
N VAL A 22 6.32 3.05 -3.95
CA VAL A 22 5.55 1.85 -3.64
C VAL A 22 6.39 0.65 -4.04
N THR A 23 6.84 -0.11 -3.08
CA THR A 23 7.76 -1.22 -3.32
C THR A 23 7.06 -2.56 -3.49
N ASN A 24 5.94 -2.74 -2.84
CA ASN A 24 5.19 -4.00 -2.89
C ASN A 24 3.70 -3.72 -2.83
N ILE A 25 2.94 -4.53 -3.54
CA ILE A 25 1.48 -4.48 -3.52
C ILE A 25 0.97 -5.91 -3.39
N TYR A 26 0.11 -6.14 -2.42
CA TYR A 26 -0.52 -7.44 -2.21
C TYR A 26 -2.02 -7.30 -2.23
N GLN A 27 -2.68 -8.22 -2.92
CA GLN A 27 -4.12 -8.30 -2.90
C GLN A 27 -4.53 -9.24 -1.76
N LEU A 28 -5.54 -8.84 -1.01
CA LEU A 28 -5.99 -9.56 0.18
C LEU A 28 -7.38 -10.12 -0.02
N SER A 29 -7.67 -11.20 0.67
CA SER A 29 -9.05 -11.64 0.81
C SER A 29 -9.46 -11.42 2.25
N GLY A 30 -10.62 -10.79 2.46
CA GLY A 30 -11.09 -10.47 3.79
C GLY A 30 -11.58 -9.03 3.88
N GLU A 31 -11.39 -8.43 5.04
CA GLU A 31 -11.91 -7.10 5.30
C GLU A 31 -11.24 -6.01 4.44
N TRP A 32 -9.95 -6.17 4.19
CA TRP A 32 -9.19 -5.22 3.39
C TRP A 32 -8.87 -5.82 2.03
N ASP A 33 -8.82 -4.97 1.00
CA ASP A 33 -8.62 -5.42 -0.37
C ASP A 33 -7.16 -5.46 -0.79
N LEU A 34 -6.37 -4.49 -0.36
CA LEU A 34 -4.97 -4.37 -0.76
C LEU A 34 -4.08 -3.96 0.40
N ILE A 35 -2.82 -4.40 0.35
CA ILE A 35 -1.72 -3.81 1.11
C ILE A 35 -0.74 -3.24 0.11
N ALA A 36 -0.34 -2.00 0.31
CA ALA A 36 0.77 -1.41 -0.41
C ALA A 36 1.86 -1.06 0.60
N VAL A 37 3.09 -1.48 0.31
CA VAL A 37 4.24 -1.13 1.12
C VAL A 37 4.90 0.08 0.48
N VAL A 38 5.04 1.14 1.26
CA VAL A 38 5.54 2.41 0.77
C VAL A 38 6.79 2.80 1.54
N PHE A 39 7.82 3.18 0.81
CA PHE A 39 9.04 3.69 1.43
C PHE A 39 8.97 5.20 1.59
N ALA A 40 9.32 5.68 2.77
CA ALA A 40 9.41 7.11 3.04
C ALA A 40 10.72 7.38 3.76
N LYS A 41 11.40 8.45 3.38
CA LYS A 41 12.72 8.76 3.94
C LYS A 41 12.65 9.45 5.29
N ASP A 42 11.54 10.09 5.59
CA ASP A 42 11.33 10.76 6.88
C ASP A 42 9.82 10.92 7.13
N ILE A 43 9.47 11.48 8.27
CA ILE A 43 8.08 11.64 8.70
C ILE A 43 7.30 12.56 7.76
N GLN A 44 7.92 13.63 7.30
CA GLN A 44 7.27 14.57 6.40
C GLN A 44 6.97 13.91 5.06
N ASP A 45 7.92 13.17 4.52
CA ASP A 45 7.77 12.43 3.29
C ASP A 45 6.65 11.38 3.42
N LEU A 46 6.61 10.68 4.54
CA LEU A 46 5.55 9.72 4.83
C LEU A 46 4.18 10.40 4.80
N HIS A 47 4.07 11.55 5.45
CA HIS A 47 2.83 12.29 5.50
C HIS A 47 2.35 12.67 4.09
N GLU A 48 3.27 13.15 3.26
CA GLU A 48 2.96 13.50 1.88
C GLU A 48 2.50 12.30 1.07
N ARG A 49 3.17 11.14 1.22
CA ARG A 49 2.78 9.92 0.52
C ARG A 49 1.40 9.44 0.96
N VAL A 50 1.13 9.49 2.26
CA VAL A 50 -0.16 9.09 2.80
C VAL A 50 -1.28 9.96 2.23
N GLU A 51 -1.08 11.27 2.20
CA GLU A 51 -2.07 12.19 1.65
C GLU A 51 -2.31 11.97 0.16
N GLU A 52 -1.24 11.69 -0.59
CA GLU A 52 -1.34 11.40 -2.00
C GLU A 52 -2.16 10.12 -2.24
N LEU A 53 -1.89 9.08 -1.47
CA LEU A 53 -2.62 7.82 -1.58
C LEU A 53 -4.09 7.98 -1.20
N ARG A 54 -4.36 8.75 -0.17
CA ARG A 54 -5.72 8.97 0.32
C ARG A 54 -6.61 9.65 -0.73
N ARG A 55 -6.01 10.48 -1.58
CA ARG A 55 -6.75 11.22 -2.63
C ARG A 55 -6.94 10.42 -3.90
N MET A 56 -6.36 9.24 -4.01
CA MET A 56 -6.48 8.45 -5.23
C MET A 56 -7.90 7.99 -5.46
N GLU A 57 -8.33 8.08 -6.70
CA GLU A 57 -9.63 7.59 -7.10
C GLU A 57 -9.72 6.09 -6.89
N GLY A 58 -10.81 5.66 -6.28
CA GLY A 58 -11.03 4.25 -5.99
C GLY A 58 -10.72 3.85 -4.57
N VAL A 59 -9.99 4.67 -3.82
CA VAL A 59 -9.69 4.40 -2.41
C VAL A 59 -10.90 4.81 -1.57
N LYS A 60 -11.54 3.83 -0.95
CA LYS A 60 -12.71 4.07 -0.10
C LYS A 60 -12.30 4.29 1.34
N GLU A 61 -11.34 3.51 1.80
CA GLU A 61 -10.87 3.58 3.18
C GLU A 61 -9.42 3.17 3.22
N MET A 62 -8.65 3.78 4.07
CA MET A 62 -7.21 3.51 4.17
C MET A 62 -6.79 3.44 5.62
N ASN A 63 -5.99 2.44 5.95
CA ASN A 63 -5.38 2.32 7.27
C ASN A 63 -3.87 2.31 7.10
N VAL A 64 -3.20 3.19 7.83
CA VAL A 64 -1.75 3.34 7.75
C VAL A 64 -1.10 2.70 8.96
N MET A 65 -0.13 1.84 8.70
CA MET A 65 0.70 1.26 9.76
C MET A 65 2.16 1.53 9.43
N ILE A 66 2.92 1.85 10.45
CA ILE A 66 4.34 2.16 10.30
C ILE A 66 5.14 1.03 10.91
N THR A 67 6.10 0.49 10.13
CA THR A 67 7.02 -0.51 10.66
C THR A 67 8.00 0.18 11.60
N THR A 68 7.96 -0.19 12.87
CA THR A 68 8.86 0.39 13.85
C THR A 68 10.11 -0.45 14.05
N ARG A 69 10.02 -1.74 13.76
CA ARG A 69 11.15 -2.65 13.90
C ARG A 69 10.91 -3.91 13.07
N VAL A 70 11.92 -4.34 12.35
CA VAL A 70 11.88 -5.60 11.62
C VAL A 70 12.43 -6.70 12.53
N ILE A 71 11.60 -7.65 12.87
CA ILE A 71 12.00 -8.76 13.75
C ILE A 71 12.72 -9.83 12.94
N LYS A 72 12.20 -10.15 11.77
CA LYS A 72 12.77 -11.15 10.89
C LYS A 72 12.33 -10.87 9.46
N SER A 73 13.22 -11.07 8.53
CA SER A 73 12.90 -10.95 7.10
C SER A 73 13.51 -12.15 6.37
N GLU A 74 12.68 -12.88 5.63
CA GLU A 74 13.11 -14.05 4.91
C GLU A 74 12.48 -14.02 3.52
N TYR A 75 13.33 -14.02 2.49
CA TYR A 75 12.86 -13.82 1.13
C TYR A 75 12.66 -15.10 0.33
N ARG A 76 13.32 -16.17 0.70
CA ARG A 76 13.27 -17.39 -0.11
C ARG A 76 12.02 -18.23 0.10
N TYR A 77 11.19 -17.88 1.08
CA TYR A 77 9.93 -18.57 1.29
C TYR A 77 8.80 -17.66 0.99
N VAL A 78 8.73 -17.37 -0.20
CA VAL A 78 7.70 -16.51 -0.63
C VAL A 78 6.39 -17.17 -0.71
N LEU A 79 6.35 -18.31 -0.52
CA LEU A 79 5.19 -18.90 -0.68
C LEU A 79 4.63 -19.47 0.31
N THR A 80 4.11 -19.47 0.42
CA THR A 80 3.61 -20.25 0.84
C THR A 80 2.54 -20.33 1.16
#